data_43fdd26cabb0f3fc75349da778c108cd
#
_entry.id   43fdd26cabb0f3fc75349da778c108cd
#
_cell.length_a   1.000
_cell.length_b   1.000
_cell.length_c   1.000
_cell.angle_alpha   90.00
_cell.angle_beta   90.00
_cell.angle_gamma   90.00
#
_symmetry.space_group_name_H-M   'P 1'
#
loop_
_entity.id
_entity.type
_entity.pdbx_description
1 polymer ?
#
loop_
_entity_poly.entity_id
_entity_poly.type
_entity_poly.pdbx_seq_one_letter_code
_entity_poly.pdbx_strand_id
1 'polypeptide(L)'
;LIRHIVFFTAKSADTIDAVCAGLERLGTIEHASHFEVTRNSKVDQISNEVDVVVYAEFADAQALAAYKAHPTYAEATRLVRPLRELRLSADFEARPVGDACPNKNAGH
;
A
#
# COMPACT_ATOMS: atom_id res chain seq x y z
N LEU A 1 -7.14 13.84 -4.52
CA LEU A 1 -6.65 12.49 -4.81
C LEU A 1 -5.72 12.01 -3.69
N ILE A 2 -6.09 10.90 -3.09
CA ILE A 2 -5.27 10.31 -2.03
C ILE A 2 -4.42 9.21 -2.64
N ARG A 3 -3.11 9.23 -2.32
CA ARG A 3 -2.19 8.16 -2.67
C ARG A 3 -1.95 7.30 -1.44
N HIS A 4 -2.13 6.01 -1.61
CA HIS A 4 -2.04 5.01 -0.55
C HIS A 4 -0.92 4.05 -0.92
N ILE A 5 0.10 3.97 -0.08
CA ILE A 5 1.25 3.10 -0.30
C ILE A 5 1.42 2.19 0.90
N VAL A 6 1.60 0.89 0.64
CA VAL A 6 1.86 -0.08 1.71
C VAL A 6 3.08 -0.90 1.32
N PHE A 7 4.02 -1.00 2.26
CA PHE A 7 5.21 -1.82 2.12
C PHE A 7 5.07 -3.08 2.95
N PHE A 8 5.43 -4.20 2.35
CA PHE A 8 5.40 -5.50 3.03
C PHE A 8 6.76 -6.17 2.94
N THR A 9 7.16 -6.82 4.03
CA THR A 9 8.21 -7.83 3.99
C THR A 9 7.56 -9.19 4.19
N ALA A 10 8.00 -10.18 3.45
CA ALA A 10 7.55 -11.56 3.59
C ALA A 10 8.37 -12.26 4.67
N LYS A 11 7.80 -13.27 5.32
CA LYS A 11 8.52 -14.04 6.34
C LYS A 11 9.70 -14.81 5.76
N SER A 12 9.60 -15.19 4.49
CA SER A 12 10.69 -15.85 3.77
C SER A 12 10.54 -15.58 2.27
N ALA A 13 11.60 -15.85 1.52
CA ALA A 13 11.56 -15.73 0.07
C ALA A 13 10.46 -16.60 -0.54
N ASP A 14 10.20 -17.75 0.06
CA ASP A 14 9.20 -18.69 -0.43
C ASP A 14 7.75 -18.16 -0.30
N THR A 15 7.51 -17.20 0.58
CA THR A 15 6.16 -16.69 0.79
C THR A 15 5.86 -15.42 -0.01
N ILE A 16 6.84 -14.87 -0.74
CA ILE A 16 6.63 -13.63 -1.49
C ILE A 16 5.51 -13.79 -2.52
N ASP A 17 5.50 -14.88 -3.28
CA ASP A 17 4.46 -15.11 -4.28
C ASP A 17 3.07 -15.18 -3.64
N ALA A 18 2.96 -15.85 -2.51
CA ALA A 18 1.69 -15.97 -1.78
C ALA A 18 1.23 -14.62 -1.24
N VAL A 19 2.16 -13.78 -0.76
CA VAL A 19 1.83 -12.41 -0.32
C VAL A 19 1.28 -11.62 -1.50
N CYS A 20 1.95 -11.66 -2.66
CA CYS A 20 1.48 -10.98 -3.86
C CYS A 20 0.07 -11.46 -4.25
N ALA A 21 -0.14 -12.77 -4.29
CA ALA A 21 -1.43 -13.34 -4.68
C ALA A 21 -2.55 -12.93 -3.73
N GLY A 22 -2.27 -12.91 -2.43
CA GLY A 22 -3.25 -12.47 -1.45
C GLY A 22 -3.60 -10.99 -1.59
N LEU A 23 -2.60 -10.15 -1.85
CA LEU A 23 -2.80 -8.71 -2.02
C LEU A 23 -3.49 -8.38 -3.34
N GLU A 24 -3.30 -9.19 -4.39
CA GLU A 24 -3.98 -8.97 -5.67
C GLU A 24 -5.51 -8.99 -5.54
N ARG A 25 -6.03 -9.69 -4.54
CA ARG A 25 -7.48 -9.70 -4.28
C ARG A 25 -8.03 -8.31 -3.99
N LEU A 26 -7.21 -7.42 -3.44
CA LEU A 26 -7.63 -6.05 -3.17
C LEU A 26 -7.97 -5.29 -4.45
N GLY A 27 -7.42 -5.70 -5.58
CA GLY A 27 -7.68 -5.08 -6.87
C GLY A 27 -9.12 -5.28 -7.37
N THR A 28 -9.88 -6.20 -6.78
CA THR A 28 -11.29 -6.39 -7.12
C THR A 28 -12.21 -5.40 -6.42
N ILE A 29 -11.69 -4.64 -5.46
CA ILE A 29 -12.48 -3.63 -4.76
C ILE A 29 -12.59 -2.39 -5.64
N GLU A 30 -13.80 -1.98 -5.96
CA GLU A 30 -14.07 -0.95 -6.97
C GLU A 30 -13.85 0.50 -6.51
N HIS A 31 -13.49 0.72 -5.25
CA HIS A 31 -13.38 2.08 -4.70
C HIS A 31 -12.08 2.79 -5.04
N ALA A 32 -11.06 2.07 -5.47
CA ALA A 32 -9.80 2.67 -5.90
C ALA A 32 -9.91 3.09 -7.37
N SER A 33 -9.40 4.28 -7.69
CA SER A 33 -9.31 4.72 -9.09
C SER A 33 -8.07 4.13 -9.78
N HIS A 34 -7.09 3.69 -9.00
CA HIS A 34 -5.90 2.99 -9.49
C HIS A 34 -5.45 2.03 -8.40
N PHE A 35 -5.02 0.84 -8.80
CA PHE A 35 -4.52 -0.16 -7.86
C PHE A 35 -3.47 -1.03 -8.54
N GLU A 36 -2.36 -1.23 -7.85
CA GLU A 36 -1.34 -2.18 -8.30
C GLU A 36 -0.61 -2.82 -7.13
N VAL A 37 -0.20 -4.05 -7.32
CA VAL A 37 0.69 -4.78 -6.43
C VAL A 37 1.95 -5.10 -7.24
N THR A 38 3.11 -4.80 -6.69
CA THR A 38 4.36 -5.02 -7.39
C THR A 38 5.45 -5.45 -6.41
N ARG A 39 6.50 -6.07 -6.94
CA ARG A 39 7.66 -6.42 -6.15
C ARG A 39 8.64 -5.26 -6.14
N ASN A 40 9.33 -5.10 -5.04
CA ASN A 40 10.44 -4.17 -4.96
C ASN A 40 11.56 -4.66 -5.88
N SER A 41 12.07 -3.78 -6.74
CA SER A 41 13.20 -4.12 -7.62
C SER A 41 14.52 -4.31 -6.87
N LYS A 42 14.59 -3.82 -5.62
CA LYS A 42 15.72 -3.99 -4.72
C LYS A 42 17.03 -3.44 -5.27
N VAL A 43 16.93 -2.30 -5.95
CA VAL A 43 18.09 -1.64 -6.54
C VAL A 43 18.69 -0.55 -5.64
N ASP A 44 17.98 -0.15 -4.59
CA ASP A 44 18.48 0.86 -3.67
C ASP A 44 19.65 0.29 -2.86
N GLN A 45 20.74 1.05 -2.78
CA GLN A 45 21.94 0.63 -2.08
C GLN A 45 21.87 0.91 -0.58
N ILE A 46 20.97 1.75 -0.13
CA ILE A 46 20.83 2.12 1.27
C ILE A 46 19.89 1.17 1.99
N SER A 47 18.75 0.86 1.39
CA SER A 47 17.71 0.04 2.00
C SER A 47 16.91 -0.69 0.93
N ASN A 48 16.80 -2.00 1.05
CA ASN A 48 16.06 -2.81 0.10
C ASN A 48 15.35 -4.00 0.76
N GLU A 49 14.93 -3.82 2.02
CA GLU A 49 14.27 -4.88 2.78
C GLU A 49 12.85 -5.15 2.31
N VAL A 50 12.18 -4.15 1.74
CA VAL A 50 10.80 -4.30 1.28
C VAL A 50 10.73 -5.31 0.15
N ASP A 51 9.78 -6.23 0.24
CA ASP A 51 9.59 -7.26 -0.78
C ASP A 51 8.47 -6.92 -1.76
N VAL A 52 7.33 -6.40 -1.24
CA VAL A 52 6.14 -6.16 -2.03
C VAL A 52 5.57 -4.79 -1.69
N VAL A 53 5.07 -4.10 -2.72
CA VAL A 53 4.46 -2.77 -2.58
C VAL A 53 3.05 -2.82 -3.11
N VAL A 54 2.10 -2.29 -2.34
CA VAL A 54 0.76 -1.96 -2.81
C VAL A 54 0.71 -0.46 -3.03
N TYR A 55 0.27 -0.05 -4.21
CA TYR A 55 0.03 1.35 -4.51
C TYR A 55 -1.38 1.52 -5.02
N ALA A 56 -2.12 2.44 -4.44
CA ALA A 56 -3.50 2.70 -4.85
C ALA A 56 -3.80 4.19 -4.78
N GLU A 57 -4.76 4.62 -5.57
CA GLU A 57 -5.24 6.00 -5.59
C GLU A 57 -6.73 6.02 -5.32
N PHE A 58 -7.17 7.00 -4.54
CA PHE A 58 -8.58 7.18 -4.19
C PHE A 58 -8.98 8.62 -4.42
N ALA A 59 -10.21 8.81 -4.90
CA ALA A 59 -10.71 10.16 -5.19
C ALA A 59 -10.69 11.04 -3.93
N ASP A 60 -11.03 10.45 -2.78
CA ASP A 60 -11.11 11.17 -1.50
C ASP A 60 -10.98 10.21 -0.32
N ALA A 61 -11.03 10.75 0.89
CA ALA A 61 -10.93 9.97 2.12
C ALA A 61 -12.10 9.00 2.28
N GLN A 62 -13.26 9.35 1.75
CA GLN A 62 -14.45 8.51 1.83
C GLN A 62 -14.27 7.23 1.01
N ALA A 63 -13.71 7.36 -0.20
CA ALA A 63 -13.40 6.21 -1.05
C ALA A 63 -12.38 5.29 -0.39
N LEU A 64 -11.34 5.85 0.23
CA LEU A 64 -10.34 5.08 0.97
C LEU A 64 -10.99 4.32 2.14
N ALA A 65 -11.86 5.00 2.89
CA ALA A 65 -12.56 4.36 4.01
C ALA A 65 -13.47 3.22 3.54
N ALA A 66 -14.17 3.42 2.43
CA ALA A 66 -15.03 2.39 1.84
C ALA A 66 -14.22 1.17 1.39
N TYR A 67 -13.06 1.41 0.81
CA TYR A 67 -12.13 0.36 0.43
C TYR A 67 -11.71 -0.49 1.64
N LYS A 68 -11.32 0.17 2.71
CA LYS A 68 -10.89 -0.53 3.93
C LYS A 68 -12.04 -1.25 4.64
N ALA A 69 -13.26 -0.79 4.46
CA ALA A 69 -14.45 -1.42 5.04
C ALA A 69 -15.00 -2.56 4.20
N HIS A 70 -14.51 -2.73 2.98
CA HIS A 70 -15.00 -3.76 2.08
C HIS A 70 -14.66 -5.17 2.63
N PRO A 71 -15.57 -6.15 2.53
CA PRO A 71 -15.29 -7.51 3.03
C PRO A 71 -14.04 -8.14 2.44
N THR A 72 -13.74 -7.86 1.16
CA THR A 72 -12.54 -8.38 0.50
C THR A 72 -11.25 -7.85 1.15
N TYR A 73 -11.29 -6.63 1.70
CA TYR A 73 -10.13 -6.07 2.41
C TYR A 73 -9.79 -6.92 3.64
N ALA A 74 -10.80 -7.25 4.44
CA ALA A 74 -10.60 -8.09 5.64
C ALA A 74 -10.11 -9.48 5.25
N GLU A 75 -10.68 -10.06 4.17
CA GLU A 75 -10.26 -11.37 3.69
C GLU A 75 -8.81 -11.38 3.22
N ALA A 76 -8.42 -10.40 2.41
CA ALA A 76 -7.03 -10.29 1.94
C ALA A 76 -6.06 -10.12 3.11
N THR A 77 -6.42 -9.26 4.08
CA THR A 77 -5.61 -9.05 5.28
C THR A 77 -5.42 -10.34 6.05
N ARG A 78 -6.49 -11.12 6.21
CA ARG A 78 -6.44 -12.40 6.94
C ARG A 78 -5.53 -13.41 6.23
N LEU A 79 -5.57 -13.44 4.90
CA LEU A 79 -4.72 -14.34 4.11
C LEU A 79 -3.24 -13.95 4.15
N VAL A 80 -2.95 -12.65 4.14
CA VAL A 80 -1.58 -12.15 4.04
C VAL A 80 -0.87 -12.11 5.40
N ARG A 81 -1.61 -11.84 6.48
CA ARG A 81 -1.02 -11.67 7.81
C ARG A 81 -0.07 -12.79 8.22
N PRO A 82 -0.40 -14.08 8.05
CA PRO A 82 0.53 -15.15 8.45
C PRO A 82 1.74 -15.27 7.52
N LEU A 83 1.73 -14.63 6.36
CA LEU A 83 2.79 -14.76 5.36
C LEU A 83 3.75 -13.57 5.38
N ARG A 84 3.32 -12.42 5.90
CA ARG A 84 4.12 -11.22 5.98
C ARG A 84 4.80 -11.09 7.33
N GLU A 85 5.93 -10.40 7.36
CA GLU A 85 6.58 -10.02 8.59
C GLU A 85 6.17 -8.59 8.97
N LEU A 86 6.57 -7.62 8.16
CA LEU A 86 6.34 -6.20 8.43
C LEU A 86 5.34 -5.62 7.45
N ARG A 87 4.52 -4.71 7.93
CA ARG A 87 3.62 -3.90 7.10
C ARG A 87 3.73 -2.44 7.55
N LEU A 88 4.12 -1.57 6.61
CA LEU A 88 4.18 -0.13 6.83
C LEU A 88 3.32 0.55 5.78
N SER A 89 2.57 1.59 6.17
CA SER A 89 1.72 2.30 5.23
C SER A 89 1.85 3.80 5.37
N ALA A 90 1.58 4.50 4.27
CA ALA A 90 1.49 5.95 4.24
C ALA A 90 0.35 6.34 3.29
N ASP A 91 -0.43 7.31 3.75
CA ASP A 91 -1.51 7.90 2.96
C ASP A 91 -1.27 9.39 2.88
N PHE A 92 -1.39 9.96 1.69
CA PHE A 92 -1.17 11.40 1.56
C PHE A 92 -1.97 11.97 0.41
N GLU A 93 -2.27 13.26 0.51
CA GLU A 93 -2.95 14.00 -0.54
C GLU A 93 -1.93 14.30 -1.65
N ALA A 94 -2.28 13.97 -2.89
CA ALA A 94 -1.44 14.27 -4.03
C ALA A 94 -1.33 15.79 -4.19
N ARG A 95 -0.14 16.27 -4.57
CA ARG A 95 0.11 17.70 -4.77
C ARG A 95 0.65 17.95 -6.15
N PRO A 96 0.43 19.18 -6.69
CA PRO A 96 1.04 19.54 -7.96
C PRO A 96 2.55 19.47 -7.91
N VAL A 97 3.16 19.16 -9.06
CA VAL A 97 4.62 19.15 -9.19
C VAL A 97 5.16 20.53 -8.84
N GLY A 98 6.20 20.56 -8.02
CA GLY A 98 6.85 21.80 -7.63
C GLY A 98 6.38 22.38 -6.31
N ASP A 99 5.28 21.89 -5.73
CA ASP A 99 4.85 22.33 -4.42
C ASP A 99 5.82 21.80 -3.37
N ALA A 100 6.17 22.67 -2.42
CA ALA A 100 7.03 22.27 -1.33
C ALA A 100 6.31 21.32 -0.38
N CYS A 101 7.07 20.48 0.31
CA CYS A 101 6.53 19.63 1.35
C CYS A 101 5.89 20.51 2.44
N PRO A 102 4.60 20.30 2.78
CA PRO A 102 3.97 21.11 3.81
C PRO A 102 4.67 20.95 5.16
N ASN A 103 5.00 22.06 5.78
CA ASN A 103 5.57 22.04 7.11
C ASN A 103 4.46 22.31 8.12
N LYS A 104 3.69 21.28 8.41
CA LYS A 104 2.52 21.39 9.27
C LYS A 104 2.88 21.73 10.72
N ASN A 105 4.10 21.44 11.12
CA ASN A 105 4.53 21.66 12.49
C ASN A 105 5.11 23.05 12.70
N ALA A 106 5.47 23.75 11.63
CA ALA A 106 6.11 25.05 11.75
C ALA A 106 5.16 26.13 12.26
N GLY A 107 3.87 25.96 12.10
CA GLY A 107 2.87 26.92 12.55
C GLY A 107 2.25 26.60 13.90
N HIS A 108 2.77 25.62 14.58
CA HIS A 108 2.20 25.14 15.84
C HIS A 108 2.92 25.64 17.05
#